data_b7dddf5fb73a8b21148a9e37f782e08d
#
_entry.id   b7dddf5fb73a8b21148a9e37f782e08d
#
_cell.length_a   1.000
_cell.length_b   1.000
_cell.length_c   1.000
_cell.angle_alpha   90.00
_cell.angle_beta   90.00
_cell.angle_gamma   90.00
#
_symmetry.space_group_name_H-M   'P 1'
#
loop_
_entity.id
_entity.type
_entity.pdbx_description
1 polymer ?
#
loop_
_entity_poly.entity_id
_entity_poly.type
_entity_poly.pdbx_seq_one_letter_code
_entity_poly.pdbx_strand_id
1 'polypeptide(L)'
;MNIVNLIGNSVTIFWLGWGVMGAGLATLISRSVGAYITQRALRDPHCRIPYPGMFPFEWHPSEVKKILSVGIPSGFENGLFQLGKLLLLSMIATFGTASTAANAVGNTLGSFQCLPGNAIGLAMIAVVGQCCGAHAYDQAKFYTKKLMQIVYLCMGTLNILMLLCNPIITLPFNLSPEATVLARQIVALHGAGCVIFWPMSFTMPNALRAAGDAKYTMTVAVFSMAVFRIGFGVFLATTMSMGVIGVWIAMQIDWVFRIICFLIRWHSGKWQTKTLV
;
A
#
# COMPACT_ATOMS: atom_id res chain seq x y z
N MET A 1 0.96 19.82 5.04
CA MET A 1 2.02 18.96 5.57
C MET A 1 3.17 18.77 4.58
N ASN A 2 2.93 18.25 3.36
CA ASN A 2 4.02 17.98 2.38
C ASN A 2 4.80 19.24 1.95
N ILE A 3 4.13 20.37 1.74
CA ILE A 3 4.80 21.65 1.40
C ILE A 3 5.74 22.07 2.53
N VAL A 4 5.30 22.01 3.79
CA VAL A 4 6.13 22.37 4.96
C VAL A 4 7.32 21.40 5.06
N ASN A 5 7.13 20.13 4.79
CA ASN A 5 8.20 19.13 4.78
C ASN A 5 9.22 19.39 3.66
N LEU A 6 8.73 19.70 2.45
CA LEU A 6 9.60 20.01 1.31
C LEU A 6 10.46 21.26 1.58
N ILE A 7 9.85 22.35 2.04
CA ILE A 7 10.56 23.58 2.40
C ILE A 7 11.52 23.31 3.56
N GLY A 8 11.05 22.62 4.61
CA GLY A 8 11.89 22.27 5.75
C GLY A 8 13.12 21.45 5.35
N ASN A 9 12.95 20.41 4.54
CA ASN A 9 14.06 19.60 4.03
C ASN A 9 15.02 20.45 3.18
N SER A 10 14.51 21.31 2.32
CA SER A 10 15.35 22.19 1.50
C SER A 10 16.23 23.11 2.36
N VAL A 11 15.66 23.71 3.39
CA VAL A 11 16.39 24.60 4.30
C VAL A 11 17.38 23.81 5.17
N THR A 12 16.93 22.73 5.81
CA THR A 12 17.79 22.04 6.80
C THR A 12 18.88 21.20 6.16
N ILE A 13 18.65 20.63 4.96
CA ILE A 13 19.66 19.80 4.28
C ILE A 13 20.60 20.67 3.45
N PHE A 14 20.08 21.57 2.58
CA PHE A 14 20.91 22.29 1.63
C PHE A 14 21.50 23.59 2.20
N TRP A 15 20.75 24.33 3.06
CA TRP A 15 21.25 25.59 3.61
C TRP A 15 21.99 25.41 4.93
N LEU A 16 21.44 24.60 5.85
CA LEU A 16 22.04 24.39 7.16
C LEU A 16 23.04 23.21 7.20
N GLY A 17 23.06 22.37 6.18
CA GLY A 17 23.97 21.23 6.09
C GLY A 17 23.74 20.14 7.14
N TRP A 18 22.57 20.09 7.79
CA TRP A 18 22.28 19.14 8.90
C TRP A 18 22.02 17.71 8.45
N GLY A 19 22.09 17.43 7.15
CA GLY A 19 21.95 16.07 6.60
C GLY A 19 20.71 15.33 7.12
N VAL A 20 20.91 14.11 7.62
CA VAL A 20 19.81 13.23 8.10
C VAL A 20 19.06 13.83 9.29
N MET A 21 19.77 14.54 10.18
CA MET A 21 19.14 15.17 11.35
C MET A 21 18.20 16.30 10.94
N GLY A 22 18.59 17.07 9.93
CA GLY A 22 17.74 18.11 9.33
C GLY A 22 16.47 17.55 8.71
N ALA A 23 16.57 16.43 7.98
CA ALA A 23 15.40 15.73 7.42
C ALA A 23 14.44 15.22 8.51
N GLY A 24 14.98 14.72 9.61
CA GLY A 24 14.19 14.29 10.77
C GLY A 24 13.42 15.44 11.41
N LEU A 25 14.08 16.57 11.65
CA LEU A 25 13.47 17.78 12.22
C LEU A 25 12.42 18.39 11.30
N ALA A 26 12.68 18.49 10.00
CA ALA A 26 11.70 18.97 9.02
C ALA A 26 10.45 18.09 8.99
N THR A 27 10.62 16.78 9.10
CA THR A 27 9.51 15.82 9.18
C THR A 27 8.70 15.98 10.47
N LEU A 28 9.37 16.15 11.62
CA LEU A 28 8.73 16.39 12.91
C LEU A 28 7.89 17.67 12.88
N ILE A 29 8.47 18.78 12.44
CA ILE A 29 7.77 20.07 12.34
C ILE A 29 6.56 19.94 11.39
N SER A 30 6.75 19.35 10.22
CA SER A 30 5.68 19.18 9.25
C SER A 30 4.50 18.36 9.80
N ARG A 31 4.78 17.28 10.53
CA ARG A 31 3.75 16.46 11.17
C ARG A 31 3.07 17.19 12.31
N SER A 32 3.80 17.94 13.13
CA SER A 32 3.25 18.77 14.23
C SER A 32 2.32 19.85 13.70
N VAL A 33 2.72 20.55 12.62
CA VAL A 33 1.87 21.54 11.95
C VAL A 33 0.60 20.87 11.38
N GLY A 34 0.75 19.72 10.73
CA GLY A 34 -0.38 18.94 10.22
C GLY A 34 -1.36 18.52 11.33
N ALA A 35 -0.84 18.01 12.45
CA ALA A 35 -1.64 17.63 13.62
C ALA A 35 -2.40 18.83 14.19
N TYR A 36 -1.72 19.97 14.35
CA TYR A 36 -2.34 21.20 14.86
C TYR A 36 -3.47 21.71 13.97
N ILE A 37 -3.26 21.77 12.65
CA ILE A 37 -4.28 22.18 11.68
C ILE A 37 -5.49 21.23 11.72
N THR A 38 -5.23 19.91 11.74
CA THR A 38 -6.31 18.91 11.80
C THR A 38 -7.09 19.02 13.11
N GLN A 39 -6.41 19.18 14.24
CA GLN A 39 -7.07 19.37 15.54
C GLN A 39 -7.92 20.63 15.58
N ARG A 40 -7.45 21.72 14.98
CA ARG A 40 -8.21 22.96 14.88
C ARG A 40 -9.44 22.81 13.99
N ALA A 41 -9.31 22.11 12.85
CA ALA A 41 -10.43 21.82 11.96
C ALA A 41 -11.51 20.92 12.61
N LEU A 42 -11.10 19.96 13.45
CA LEU A 42 -12.04 19.09 14.17
C LEU A 42 -12.79 19.81 15.30
N ARG A 43 -12.26 20.97 15.78
CA ARG A 43 -12.94 21.80 16.77
C ARG A 43 -13.97 22.77 16.17
N ASP A 44 -14.07 22.84 14.85
CA ASP A 44 -15.08 23.67 14.20
C ASP A 44 -16.48 23.11 14.49
N PRO A 45 -17.42 23.91 15.03
CA PRO A 45 -18.79 23.49 15.28
C PRO A 45 -19.57 23.00 14.04
N HIS A 46 -19.13 23.42 12.84
CA HIS A 46 -19.70 22.98 11.57
C HIS A 46 -19.09 21.67 11.05
N CYS A 47 -18.12 21.11 11.74
CA CYS A 47 -17.54 19.82 11.39
C CYS A 47 -18.57 18.70 11.64
N ARG A 48 -18.73 17.79 10.66
CA ARG A 48 -19.64 16.64 10.78
C ARG A 48 -19.28 15.67 11.92
N ILE A 49 -18.03 15.71 12.38
CA ILE A 49 -17.51 14.91 13.49
C ILE A 49 -16.88 15.90 14.46
N PRO A 50 -17.70 16.56 15.32
CA PRO A 50 -17.15 17.50 16.29
C PRO A 50 -16.30 16.76 17.34
N TYR A 51 -15.09 17.26 17.58
CA TYR A 51 -14.22 16.75 18.60
C TYR A 51 -14.20 17.70 19.80
N PRO A 52 -14.85 17.37 20.92
CA PRO A 52 -15.01 18.29 22.06
C PRO A 52 -13.71 18.58 22.82
N GLY A 53 -12.64 17.83 22.54
CA GLY A 53 -11.35 17.99 23.21
C GLY A 53 -10.80 16.66 23.73
N MET A 54 -9.55 16.69 24.22
CA MET A 54 -8.87 15.50 24.74
C MET A 54 -9.15 15.28 26.24
N PHE A 55 -9.78 16.25 26.92
CA PHE A 55 -10.09 16.20 28.34
C PHE A 55 -11.54 16.65 28.62
N PRO A 56 -12.27 15.93 29.51
CA PRO A 56 -11.82 14.79 30.31
C PRO A 56 -11.65 13.54 29.45
N PHE A 57 -10.62 12.74 29.74
CA PHE A 57 -10.35 11.48 29.03
C PHE A 57 -11.31 10.40 29.59
N GLU A 58 -12.23 9.97 28.76
CA GLU A 58 -13.14 8.88 29.08
C GLU A 58 -12.69 7.59 28.38
N TRP A 59 -12.48 6.54 29.18
CA TRP A 59 -12.06 5.25 28.68
C TRP A 59 -13.28 4.39 28.36
N HIS A 60 -13.52 4.13 27.09
CA HIS A 60 -14.60 3.26 26.60
C HIS A 60 -14.06 1.91 26.11
N PRO A 61 -13.95 0.86 26.99
CA PRO A 61 -13.33 -0.42 26.61
C PRO A 61 -14.03 -1.12 25.45
N SER A 62 -15.34 -0.98 25.31
CA SER A 62 -16.14 -1.55 24.22
C SER A 62 -15.71 -0.99 22.87
N GLU A 63 -15.55 0.32 22.77
CA GLU A 63 -15.14 0.99 21.52
C GLU A 63 -13.68 0.68 21.19
N VAL A 64 -12.80 0.67 22.19
CA VAL A 64 -11.40 0.27 22.03
C VAL A 64 -11.32 -1.16 21.50
N LYS A 65 -12.13 -2.10 22.01
CA LYS A 65 -12.17 -3.48 21.54
C LYS A 65 -12.62 -3.57 20.08
N LYS A 66 -13.62 -2.79 19.67
CA LYS A 66 -14.08 -2.71 18.29
C LYS A 66 -12.98 -2.20 17.36
N ILE A 67 -12.32 -1.10 17.69
CA ILE A 67 -11.21 -0.53 16.94
C ILE A 67 -10.06 -1.55 16.82
N LEU A 68 -9.67 -2.17 17.91
CA LEU A 68 -8.58 -3.16 17.94
C LEU A 68 -8.94 -4.45 17.18
N SER A 69 -10.21 -4.82 17.09
CA SER A 69 -10.63 -6.01 16.32
C SER A 69 -10.34 -5.91 14.83
N VAL A 70 -10.25 -4.69 14.31
CA VAL A 70 -9.84 -4.41 12.91
C VAL A 70 -8.37 -3.98 12.85
N GLY A 71 -7.94 -3.19 13.81
CA GLY A 71 -6.58 -2.63 13.86
C GLY A 71 -5.51 -3.69 14.04
N ILE A 72 -5.69 -4.65 14.97
CA ILE A 72 -4.71 -5.70 15.23
C ILE A 72 -4.50 -6.60 14.00
N PRO A 73 -5.54 -7.17 13.34
CA PRO A 73 -5.35 -7.94 12.13
C PRO A 73 -4.64 -7.15 11.02
N SER A 74 -5.03 -5.91 10.80
CA SER A 74 -4.42 -5.06 9.77
C SER A 74 -2.96 -4.71 10.10
N GLY A 75 -2.65 -4.44 11.37
CA GLY A 75 -1.29 -4.18 11.83
C GLY A 75 -0.40 -5.42 11.69
N PHE A 76 -0.92 -6.59 12.04
CA PHE A 76 -0.21 -7.86 11.90
C PHE A 76 0.07 -8.20 10.43
N GLU A 77 -0.93 -8.01 9.55
CA GLU A 77 -0.76 -8.16 8.10
C GLU A 77 0.37 -7.26 7.57
N ASN A 78 0.36 -5.98 7.92
CA ASN A 78 1.39 -5.04 7.48
C ASN A 78 2.78 -5.38 8.05
N GLY A 79 2.87 -5.79 9.32
CA GLY A 79 4.11 -6.21 9.96
C GLY A 79 4.72 -7.43 9.27
N LEU A 80 3.94 -8.49 9.07
CA LEU A 80 4.38 -9.69 8.35
C LEU A 80 4.77 -9.40 6.90
N PHE A 81 4.04 -8.49 6.24
CA PHE A 81 4.38 -8.07 4.88
C PHE A 81 5.75 -7.39 4.81
N GLN A 82 6.07 -6.54 5.78
CA GLN A 82 7.39 -5.90 5.85
C GLN A 82 8.50 -6.88 6.18
N LEU A 83 8.27 -7.83 7.11
CA LEU A 83 9.22 -8.90 7.41
C LEU A 83 9.48 -9.77 6.17
N GLY A 84 8.43 -10.15 5.44
CA GLY A 84 8.59 -10.91 4.20
C GLY A 84 9.39 -10.16 3.13
N LYS A 85 9.21 -8.84 3.00
CA LYS A 85 10.04 -8.02 2.12
C LYS A 85 11.52 -8.03 2.53
N LEU A 86 11.82 -7.97 3.83
CA LEU A 86 13.19 -8.03 4.32
C LEU A 86 13.85 -9.38 4.03
N LEU A 87 13.13 -10.49 4.21
CA LEU A 87 13.61 -11.82 3.87
C LEU A 87 13.94 -11.95 2.38
N LEU A 88 13.04 -11.45 1.51
CA LEU A 88 13.28 -11.44 0.07
C LEU A 88 14.45 -10.53 -0.32
N LEU A 89 14.61 -9.39 0.33
CA LEU A 89 15.75 -8.49 0.10
C LEU A 89 17.08 -9.17 0.47
N SER A 90 17.12 -9.88 1.60
CA SER A 90 18.29 -10.65 2.00
C SER A 90 18.66 -11.74 0.97
N MET A 91 17.65 -12.41 0.42
CA MET A 91 17.87 -13.38 -0.66
C MET A 91 18.36 -12.71 -1.95
N ILE A 92 17.75 -11.58 -2.35
CA ILE A 92 18.18 -10.85 -3.56
C ILE A 92 19.63 -10.39 -3.45
N ALA A 93 20.08 -10.02 -2.25
CA ALA A 93 21.48 -9.63 -2.03
C ALA A 93 22.48 -10.75 -2.37
N THR A 94 22.09 -12.01 -2.29
CA THR A 94 22.92 -13.15 -2.68
C THR A 94 23.13 -13.29 -4.20
N PHE A 95 22.28 -12.63 -5.02
CA PHE A 95 22.40 -12.63 -6.48
C PHE A 95 23.32 -11.51 -7.02
N GLY A 96 24.02 -10.82 -6.15
CA GLY A 96 25.00 -9.81 -6.49
C GLY A 96 24.49 -8.37 -6.48
N THR A 97 25.44 -7.45 -6.67
CA THR A 97 25.20 -5.99 -6.55
C THR A 97 24.27 -5.45 -7.64
N ALA A 98 24.37 -5.98 -8.88
CA ALA A 98 23.50 -5.57 -9.99
C ALA A 98 22.03 -5.90 -9.70
N SER A 99 21.73 -7.09 -9.17
CA SER A 99 20.38 -7.52 -8.78
C SER A 99 19.83 -6.67 -7.64
N THR A 100 20.68 -6.37 -6.63
CA THR A 100 20.30 -5.53 -5.49
C THR A 100 19.99 -4.10 -5.93
N ALA A 101 20.81 -3.51 -6.78
CA ALA A 101 20.59 -2.17 -7.32
C ALA A 101 19.34 -2.11 -8.19
N ALA A 102 19.15 -3.08 -9.09
CA ALA A 102 17.95 -3.19 -9.90
C ALA A 102 16.66 -3.32 -9.06
N ASN A 103 16.70 -4.14 -8.00
CA ASN A 103 15.59 -4.30 -7.06
C ASN A 103 15.29 -3.01 -6.30
N ALA A 104 16.29 -2.24 -5.89
CA ALA A 104 16.10 -0.95 -5.22
C ALA A 104 15.38 0.05 -6.12
N VAL A 105 15.81 0.16 -7.38
CA VAL A 105 15.14 1.00 -8.39
C VAL A 105 13.73 0.50 -8.67
N GLY A 106 13.55 -0.81 -8.84
CA GLY A 106 12.24 -1.43 -9.00
C GLY A 106 11.27 -1.12 -7.87
N ASN A 107 11.71 -1.19 -6.60
CA ASN A 107 10.89 -0.84 -5.44
C ASN A 107 10.56 0.66 -5.41
N THR A 108 11.50 1.53 -5.77
CA THR A 108 11.27 2.99 -5.81
C THR A 108 10.23 3.34 -6.86
N LEU A 109 10.43 2.91 -8.10
CA LEU A 109 9.49 3.16 -9.19
C LEU A 109 8.16 2.43 -8.98
N GLY A 110 8.19 1.22 -8.43
CA GLY A 110 7.00 0.46 -8.04
C GLY A 110 6.13 1.19 -7.01
N SER A 111 6.72 1.95 -6.11
CA SER A 111 5.97 2.79 -5.16
C SER A 111 5.19 3.89 -5.88
N PHE A 112 5.76 4.51 -6.91
CA PHE A 112 5.05 5.48 -7.76
C PHE A 112 3.93 4.81 -8.57
N GLN A 113 4.18 3.62 -9.11
CA GLN A 113 3.20 2.85 -9.87
C GLN A 113 1.93 2.53 -9.05
N CYS A 114 2.07 2.30 -7.75
CA CYS A 114 0.96 1.96 -6.85
C CYS A 114 0.28 3.19 -6.21
N LEU A 115 0.80 4.41 -6.39
CA LEU A 115 0.35 5.62 -5.69
C LEU A 115 -1.16 5.89 -5.86
N PRO A 116 -1.73 5.90 -7.09
CA PRO A 116 -3.16 6.18 -7.27
C PRO A 116 -4.05 5.12 -6.60
N GLY A 117 -3.65 3.86 -6.68
CA GLY A 117 -4.39 2.75 -6.07
C GLY A 117 -4.40 2.83 -4.54
N ASN A 118 -3.28 3.21 -3.92
CA ASN A 118 -3.21 3.43 -2.47
C ASN A 118 -4.11 4.61 -2.04
N ALA A 119 -4.07 5.73 -2.77
CA ALA A 119 -4.88 6.91 -2.45
C ALA A 119 -6.39 6.60 -2.53
N ILE A 120 -6.83 5.96 -3.60
CA ILE A 120 -8.25 5.60 -3.78
C ILE A 120 -8.65 4.48 -2.82
N GLY A 121 -7.72 3.59 -2.46
CA GLY A 121 -7.92 2.56 -1.44
C GLY A 121 -8.30 3.14 -0.07
N LEU A 122 -7.67 4.25 0.35
CA LEU A 122 -8.05 4.98 1.56
C LEU A 122 -9.44 5.60 1.46
N ALA A 123 -9.77 6.20 0.31
CA ALA A 123 -11.12 6.73 0.07
C ALA A 123 -12.16 5.61 0.08
N MET A 124 -11.85 4.43 -0.44
CA MET A 124 -12.73 3.26 -0.42
C MET A 124 -13.09 2.84 1.00
N ILE A 125 -12.13 2.82 1.92
CA ILE A 125 -12.39 2.49 3.34
C ILE A 125 -13.41 3.46 3.92
N ALA A 126 -13.27 4.76 3.68
CA ALA A 126 -14.17 5.77 4.22
C ALA A 126 -15.58 5.65 3.61
N VAL A 127 -15.69 5.59 2.28
CA VAL A 127 -16.98 5.58 1.58
C VAL A 127 -17.75 4.28 1.85
N VAL A 128 -17.08 3.13 1.69
CA VAL A 128 -17.72 1.82 1.90
C VAL A 128 -18.04 1.62 3.38
N GLY A 129 -17.17 2.09 4.29
CA GLY A 129 -17.40 2.03 5.73
C GLY A 129 -18.66 2.81 6.14
N GLN A 130 -18.87 4.01 5.59
CA GLN A 130 -20.11 4.79 5.82
C GLN A 130 -21.35 4.05 5.31
N CYS A 131 -21.29 3.46 4.11
CA CYS A 131 -22.39 2.70 3.56
C CYS A 131 -22.71 1.45 4.40
N CYS A 132 -21.69 0.72 4.86
CA CYS A 132 -21.87 -0.44 5.72
C CYS A 132 -22.43 -0.06 7.09
N GLY A 133 -21.96 1.05 7.69
CA GLY A 133 -22.49 1.59 8.94
C GLY A 133 -23.96 2.00 8.87
N ALA A 134 -24.40 2.46 7.68
CA ALA A 134 -25.79 2.79 7.39
C ALA A 134 -26.63 1.58 6.92
N HIS A 135 -26.09 0.36 6.93
CA HIS A 135 -26.69 -0.87 6.37
C HIS A 135 -27.11 -0.77 4.90
N ALA A 136 -26.55 0.20 4.15
CA ALA A 136 -26.84 0.44 2.74
C ALA A 136 -25.91 -0.39 1.83
N TYR A 137 -26.02 -1.72 1.87
CA TYR A 137 -25.10 -2.63 1.18
C TYR A 137 -25.13 -2.50 -0.36
N ASP A 138 -26.24 -2.13 -0.94
CA ASP A 138 -26.31 -1.91 -2.39
C ASP A 138 -25.54 -0.66 -2.80
N GLN A 139 -25.59 0.39 -1.99
CA GLN A 139 -24.72 1.55 -2.18
C GLN A 139 -23.24 1.19 -1.98
N ALA A 140 -22.91 0.36 -0.98
CA ALA A 140 -21.55 -0.13 -0.79
C ALA A 140 -21.02 -0.85 -2.03
N LYS A 141 -21.82 -1.73 -2.65
CA LYS A 141 -21.48 -2.41 -3.91
C LYS A 141 -21.29 -1.43 -5.06
N PHE A 142 -22.21 -0.47 -5.20
CA PHE A 142 -22.15 0.55 -6.25
C PHE A 142 -20.89 1.40 -6.15
N TYR A 143 -20.60 1.95 -4.97
CA TYR A 143 -19.40 2.77 -4.78
C TYR A 143 -18.11 1.97 -4.90
N THR A 144 -18.07 0.73 -4.40
CA THR A 144 -16.91 -0.16 -4.62
C THR A 144 -16.64 -0.35 -6.10
N LYS A 145 -17.67 -0.66 -6.92
CA LYS A 145 -17.52 -0.80 -8.37
C LYS A 145 -17.03 0.49 -9.03
N LYS A 146 -17.58 1.64 -8.65
CA LYS A 146 -17.17 2.95 -9.20
C LYS A 146 -15.74 3.32 -8.83
N LEU A 147 -15.36 3.13 -7.56
CA LEU A 147 -14.01 3.40 -7.11
C LEU A 147 -13.00 2.45 -7.78
N MET A 148 -13.35 1.17 -7.97
CA MET A 148 -12.50 0.24 -8.71
C MET A 148 -12.31 0.66 -10.18
N GLN A 149 -13.35 1.16 -10.86
CA GLN A 149 -13.24 1.71 -12.20
C GLN A 149 -12.25 2.89 -12.25
N ILE A 150 -12.34 3.79 -11.28
CA ILE A 150 -11.43 4.95 -11.17
C ILE A 150 -9.99 4.47 -10.91
N VAL A 151 -9.80 3.49 -10.02
CA VAL A 151 -8.46 2.90 -9.77
C VAL A 151 -7.87 2.33 -11.04
N TYR A 152 -8.61 1.52 -11.79
CA TYR A 152 -8.14 0.94 -13.04
C TYR A 152 -7.79 2.00 -14.08
N LEU A 153 -8.60 3.06 -14.18
CA LEU A 153 -8.34 4.16 -15.10
C LEU A 153 -7.05 4.91 -14.70
N CYS A 154 -6.94 5.35 -13.44
CA CYS A 154 -5.80 6.12 -12.98
C CYS A 154 -4.50 5.30 -12.97
N MET A 155 -4.55 4.07 -12.45
CA MET A 155 -3.38 3.19 -12.44
C MET A 155 -3.02 2.73 -13.84
N GLY A 156 -4.00 2.40 -14.68
CA GLY A 156 -3.79 2.04 -16.07
C GLY A 156 -3.06 3.13 -16.83
N THR A 157 -3.58 4.36 -16.79
CA THR A 157 -2.97 5.53 -17.44
C THR A 157 -1.54 5.77 -16.94
N LEU A 158 -1.34 5.82 -15.62
CA LEU A 158 -0.02 6.05 -15.05
C LEU A 158 0.98 4.95 -15.43
N ASN A 159 0.59 3.69 -15.27
CA ASN A 159 1.50 2.57 -15.52
C ASN A 159 1.81 2.37 -17.01
N ILE A 160 0.84 2.59 -17.90
CA ILE A 160 1.10 2.59 -19.34
C ILE A 160 2.10 3.68 -19.70
N LEU A 161 1.91 4.90 -19.16
CA LEU A 161 2.86 6.00 -19.39
C LEU A 161 4.26 5.64 -18.85
N MET A 162 4.35 5.08 -17.64
CA MET A 162 5.62 4.65 -17.07
C MET A 162 6.28 3.51 -17.86
N LEU A 163 5.48 2.60 -18.45
CA LEU A 163 6.00 1.54 -19.33
C LEU A 163 6.58 2.12 -20.62
N LEU A 164 5.90 3.07 -21.23
CA LEU A 164 6.39 3.75 -22.45
C LEU A 164 7.66 4.56 -22.17
N CYS A 165 7.73 5.22 -21.01
CA CYS A 165 8.88 6.01 -20.60
C CYS A 165 9.94 5.21 -19.84
N ASN A 166 9.81 3.89 -19.71
CA ASN A 166 10.71 3.03 -18.92
C ASN A 166 12.20 3.26 -19.20
N PRO A 167 12.66 3.38 -20.47
CA PRO A 167 14.07 3.67 -20.74
C PRO A 167 14.54 5.01 -20.17
N ILE A 168 13.66 6.02 -20.14
CA ILE A 168 13.99 7.38 -19.69
C ILE A 168 14.00 7.48 -18.17
N ILE A 169 12.98 6.91 -17.49
CA ILE A 169 12.84 7.01 -16.04
C ILE A 169 13.90 6.21 -15.26
N THR A 170 14.59 5.28 -15.92
CA THR A 170 15.70 4.51 -15.33
C THR A 170 17.05 5.23 -15.45
N LEU A 171 17.22 6.21 -16.36
CA LEU A 171 18.48 6.92 -16.59
C LEU A 171 19.03 7.64 -15.35
N PRO A 172 18.22 8.37 -14.55
CA PRO A 172 18.75 9.14 -13.42
C PRO A 172 19.44 8.30 -12.33
N PHE A 173 19.22 6.99 -12.32
CA PHE A 173 19.79 6.10 -11.30
C PHE A 173 21.24 5.69 -11.55
N ASN A 174 21.82 6.03 -12.70
CA ASN A 174 23.24 5.76 -13.06
C ASN A 174 23.67 4.31 -12.76
N LEU A 175 22.84 3.34 -13.16
CA LEU A 175 23.08 1.92 -12.95
C LEU A 175 24.16 1.36 -13.90
N SER A 176 24.81 0.27 -13.50
CA SER A 176 25.63 -0.52 -14.44
C SER A 176 24.75 -1.04 -15.59
N PRO A 177 25.34 -1.37 -16.77
CA PRO A 177 24.59 -1.88 -17.90
C PRO A 177 23.70 -3.08 -17.55
N GLU A 178 24.25 -4.03 -16.80
CA GLU A 178 23.53 -5.23 -16.32
C GLU A 178 22.36 -4.85 -15.39
N ALA A 179 22.60 -4.01 -14.38
CA ALA A 179 21.57 -3.56 -13.45
C ALA A 179 20.47 -2.74 -14.17
N THR A 180 20.82 -2.00 -15.21
CA THR A 180 19.86 -1.24 -16.03
C THR A 180 18.88 -2.15 -16.75
N VAL A 181 19.37 -3.23 -17.37
CA VAL A 181 18.53 -4.22 -18.05
C VAL A 181 17.58 -4.88 -17.06
N LEU A 182 18.10 -5.36 -15.91
CA LEU A 182 17.29 -5.96 -14.86
C LEU A 182 16.25 -4.98 -14.29
N ALA A 183 16.64 -3.73 -14.03
CA ALA A 183 15.72 -2.71 -13.51
C ALA A 183 14.58 -2.43 -14.49
N ARG A 184 14.86 -2.32 -15.78
CA ARG A 184 13.84 -2.12 -16.81
C ARG A 184 12.88 -3.30 -16.92
N GLN A 185 13.38 -4.52 -16.83
CA GLN A 185 12.56 -5.73 -16.82
C GLN A 185 11.65 -5.77 -15.57
N ILE A 186 12.19 -5.46 -14.40
CA ILE A 186 11.44 -5.39 -13.15
C ILE A 186 10.33 -4.34 -13.23
N VAL A 187 10.64 -3.13 -13.66
CA VAL A 187 9.67 -2.03 -13.77
C VAL A 187 8.57 -2.36 -14.80
N ALA A 188 8.93 -3.00 -15.91
CA ALA A 188 7.97 -3.43 -16.92
C ALA A 188 7.05 -4.54 -16.39
N LEU A 189 7.61 -5.57 -15.75
CA LEU A 189 6.85 -6.67 -15.17
C LEU A 189 5.90 -6.16 -14.07
N HIS A 190 6.39 -5.33 -13.18
CA HIS A 190 5.58 -4.75 -12.10
C HIS A 190 4.49 -3.82 -12.64
N GLY A 191 4.82 -2.95 -13.61
CA GLY A 191 3.86 -2.05 -14.22
C GLY A 191 2.73 -2.79 -14.95
N ALA A 192 3.04 -3.85 -15.70
CA ALA A 192 2.04 -4.71 -16.32
C ALA A 192 1.12 -5.34 -15.25
N GLY A 193 1.68 -5.85 -14.17
CA GLY A 193 0.90 -6.36 -13.04
C GLY A 193 0.08 -5.29 -12.32
N CYS A 194 0.57 -4.07 -12.23
CA CYS A 194 -0.17 -2.94 -11.66
C CYS A 194 -1.39 -2.55 -12.50
N VAL A 195 -1.33 -2.70 -13.82
CA VAL A 195 -2.49 -2.47 -14.70
C VAL A 195 -3.54 -3.56 -14.52
N ILE A 196 -3.14 -4.81 -14.39
CA ILE A 196 -4.06 -5.96 -14.47
C ILE A 196 -4.49 -6.44 -13.08
N PHE A 197 -3.53 -6.69 -12.18
CA PHE A 197 -3.75 -7.44 -10.94
C PHE A 197 -3.84 -6.58 -9.68
N TRP A 198 -3.00 -5.54 -9.59
CA TRP A 198 -2.81 -4.80 -8.34
C TRP A 198 -4.11 -4.19 -7.77
N PRO A 199 -5.00 -3.56 -8.57
CA PRO A 199 -6.23 -2.97 -8.05
C PRO A 199 -7.11 -3.98 -7.30
N MET A 200 -7.27 -5.17 -7.86
CA MET A 200 -8.07 -6.22 -7.23
C MET A 200 -7.37 -6.87 -6.03
N SER A 201 -6.03 -6.94 -6.03
CA SER A 201 -5.25 -7.53 -4.93
C SER A 201 -5.13 -6.63 -3.70
N PHE A 202 -5.06 -5.30 -3.89
CA PHE A 202 -4.73 -4.37 -2.81
C PHE A 202 -5.81 -3.33 -2.54
N THR A 203 -6.52 -2.85 -3.57
CA THR A 203 -7.60 -1.86 -3.37
C THR A 203 -8.90 -2.55 -2.97
N MET A 204 -9.28 -3.64 -3.64
CA MET A 204 -10.52 -4.38 -3.35
C MET A 204 -10.63 -4.87 -1.89
N PRO A 205 -9.59 -5.43 -1.23
CA PRO A 205 -9.70 -5.85 0.17
C PRO A 205 -9.98 -4.70 1.14
N ASN A 206 -9.77 -3.44 0.75
CA ASN A 206 -10.17 -2.30 1.58
C ASN A 206 -11.69 -2.18 1.73
N ALA A 207 -12.46 -2.59 0.73
CA ALA A 207 -13.91 -2.68 0.84
C ALA A 207 -14.33 -3.77 1.85
N LEU A 208 -13.65 -4.93 1.85
CA LEU A 208 -13.89 -5.99 2.83
C LEU A 208 -13.51 -5.56 4.25
N ARG A 209 -12.38 -4.87 4.42
CA ARG A 209 -11.96 -4.32 5.72
C ARG A 209 -12.95 -3.28 6.23
N ALA A 210 -13.43 -2.40 5.36
CA ALA A 210 -14.44 -1.39 5.68
C ALA A 210 -15.76 -2.02 6.13
N ALA A 211 -16.09 -3.21 5.62
CA ALA A 211 -17.25 -4.00 6.04
C ALA A 211 -17.01 -4.86 7.29
N GLY A 212 -15.85 -4.74 7.96
CA GLY A 212 -15.52 -5.51 9.17
C GLY A 212 -14.88 -6.88 8.95
N ASP A 213 -14.61 -7.27 7.71
CA ASP A 213 -14.03 -8.59 7.38
C ASP A 213 -12.48 -8.57 7.32
N ALA A 214 -11.86 -7.80 8.22
CA ALA A 214 -10.41 -7.62 8.28
C ALA A 214 -9.64 -8.91 8.59
N LYS A 215 -10.22 -9.83 9.38
CA LYS A 215 -9.58 -11.11 9.69
C LYS A 215 -9.41 -11.98 8.44
N TYR A 216 -10.41 -12.00 7.57
CA TYR A 216 -10.32 -12.77 6.32
C TYR A 216 -9.23 -12.17 5.40
N THR A 217 -9.21 -10.85 5.23
CA THR A 217 -8.19 -10.21 4.38
C THR A 217 -6.79 -10.45 4.92
N MET A 218 -6.58 -10.37 6.24
CA MET A 218 -5.32 -10.70 6.90
C MET A 218 -4.91 -12.15 6.63
N THR A 219 -5.82 -13.12 6.86
CA THR A 219 -5.50 -14.54 6.69
C THR A 219 -5.08 -14.85 5.25
N VAL A 220 -5.82 -14.36 4.26
CA VAL A 220 -5.48 -14.52 2.85
C VAL A 220 -4.13 -13.86 2.53
N ALA A 221 -3.89 -12.64 3.01
CA ALA A 221 -2.66 -11.92 2.75
C ALA A 221 -1.42 -12.59 3.36
N VAL A 222 -1.52 -13.06 4.61
CA VAL A 222 -0.43 -13.76 5.32
C VAL A 222 -0.13 -15.10 4.64
N PHE A 223 -1.16 -15.90 4.36
CA PHE A 223 -0.98 -17.18 3.67
C PHE A 223 -0.34 -16.98 2.30
N SER A 224 -0.88 -16.07 1.51
CA SER A 224 -0.40 -15.78 0.16
C SER A 224 1.05 -15.27 0.17
N MET A 225 1.41 -14.41 1.14
CA MET A 225 2.77 -13.92 1.32
C MET A 225 3.74 -15.05 1.64
N ALA A 226 3.38 -15.95 2.55
CA ALA A 226 4.25 -17.05 2.97
C ALA A 226 4.46 -18.07 1.84
N VAL A 227 3.36 -18.52 1.21
CA VAL A 227 3.41 -19.59 0.21
C VAL A 227 3.85 -19.08 -1.15
N PHE A 228 3.15 -18.09 -1.70
CA PHE A 228 3.38 -17.67 -3.08
C PHE A 228 4.50 -16.65 -3.20
N ARG A 229 4.59 -15.68 -2.30
CA ARG A 229 5.62 -14.64 -2.44
C ARG A 229 6.98 -15.10 -1.94
N ILE A 230 7.06 -15.74 -0.77
CA ILE A 230 8.32 -16.26 -0.21
C ILE A 230 8.61 -17.64 -0.78
N GLY A 231 7.74 -18.63 -0.62
CA GLY A 231 7.98 -20.01 -1.06
C GLY A 231 8.24 -20.10 -2.56
N PHE A 232 7.33 -19.61 -3.40
CA PHE A 232 7.56 -19.57 -4.86
C PHE A 232 8.66 -18.60 -5.24
N GLY A 233 8.88 -17.51 -4.48
CA GLY A 233 9.98 -16.58 -4.71
C GLY A 233 11.34 -17.28 -4.60
N VAL A 234 11.55 -18.04 -3.53
CA VAL A 234 12.74 -18.86 -3.35
C VAL A 234 12.86 -19.91 -4.47
N PHE A 235 11.79 -20.64 -4.74
CA PHE A 235 11.77 -21.69 -5.78
C PHE A 235 12.13 -21.14 -7.16
N LEU A 236 11.49 -20.08 -7.62
CA LEU A 236 11.75 -19.51 -8.96
C LEU A 236 13.14 -18.86 -9.02
N ALA A 237 13.55 -18.18 -7.96
CA ALA A 237 14.82 -17.46 -7.96
C ALA A 237 16.04 -18.40 -7.88
N THR A 238 15.96 -19.46 -7.07
CA THR A 238 17.09 -20.38 -6.84
C THR A 238 17.00 -21.64 -7.71
N THR A 239 15.91 -22.42 -7.62
CA THR A 239 15.79 -23.71 -8.30
C THR A 239 15.63 -23.54 -9.81
N MET A 240 14.84 -22.53 -10.25
CA MET A 240 14.68 -22.20 -11.66
C MET A 240 15.77 -21.24 -12.18
N SER A 241 16.72 -20.83 -11.32
CA SER A 241 17.83 -19.93 -11.67
C SER A 241 17.41 -18.60 -12.30
N MET A 242 16.17 -18.12 -12.00
CA MET A 242 15.63 -16.86 -12.54
C MET A 242 16.13 -15.62 -11.79
N GLY A 243 16.89 -15.79 -10.68
CA GLY A 243 17.43 -14.69 -9.90
C GLY A 243 16.35 -13.71 -9.42
N VAL A 244 16.65 -12.41 -9.47
CA VAL A 244 15.75 -11.35 -9.00
C VAL A 244 14.42 -11.33 -9.78
N ILE A 245 14.41 -11.67 -11.05
CA ILE A 245 13.18 -11.69 -11.86
C ILE A 245 12.20 -12.75 -11.36
N GLY A 246 12.70 -13.92 -10.92
CA GLY A 246 11.88 -14.97 -10.30
C GLY A 246 11.11 -14.48 -9.06
N VAL A 247 11.73 -13.64 -8.23
CA VAL A 247 11.08 -13.03 -7.06
C VAL A 247 9.93 -12.12 -7.48
N TRP A 248 10.11 -11.32 -8.54
CA TRP A 248 9.07 -10.41 -9.03
C TRP A 248 7.93 -11.16 -9.75
N ILE A 249 8.22 -12.28 -10.40
CA ILE A 249 7.17 -13.17 -10.95
C ILE A 249 6.37 -13.81 -9.82
N ALA A 250 7.02 -14.32 -8.78
CA ALA A 250 6.34 -14.88 -7.61
C ALA A 250 5.38 -13.86 -6.95
N MET A 251 5.75 -12.58 -6.96
CA MET A 251 4.88 -11.49 -6.52
C MET A 251 3.60 -11.38 -7.37
N GLN A 252 3.69 -11.58 -8.69
CA GLN A 252 2.49 -11.56 -9.54
C GLN A 252 1.58 -12.76 -9.26
N ILE A 253 2.15 -13.94 -9.01
CA ILE A 253 1.41 -15.15 -8.63
C ILE A 253 0.68 -14.93 -7.30
N ASP A 254 1.35 -14.33 -6.30
CA ASP A 254 0.74 -13.91 -5.03
C ASP A 254 -0.49 -13.01 -5.27
N TRP A 255 -0.40 -12.05 -6.18
CA TRP A 255 -1.51 -11.15 -6.50
C TRP A 255 -2.70 -11.88 -7.13
N VAL A 256 -2.45 -12.79 -8.05
CA VAL A 256 -3.50 -13.60 -8.69
C VAL A 256 -4.25 -14.45 -7.66
N PHE A 257 -3.53 -15.10 -6.74
CA PHE A 257 -4.16 -15.87 -5.67
C PHE A 257 -5.05 -15.00 -4.78
N ARG A 258 -4.57 -13.81 -4.38
CA ARG A 258 -5.36 -12.85 -3.59
C ARG A 258 -6.63 -12.43 -4.33
N ILE A 259 -6.54 -12.13 -5.62
CA ILE A 259 -7.70 -11.76 -6.44
C ILE A 259 -8.77 -12.84 -6.36
N ILE A 260 -8.41 -14.09 -6.58
CA ILE A 260 -9.34 -15.22 -6.54
C ILE A 260 -10.05 -15.29 -5.18
N CYS A 261 -9.29 -15.24 -4.09
CA CYS A 261 -9.84 -15.31 -2.75
C CYS A 261 -10.77 -14.12 -2.43
N PHE A 262 -10.37 -12.91 -2.77
CA PHE A 262 -11.18 -11.71 -2.48
C PHE A 262 -12.43 -11.62 -3.36
N LEU A 263 -12.37 -12.03 -4.63
CA LEU A 263 -13.54 -12.10 -5.50
C LEU A 263 -14.55 -13.14 -4.99
N ILE A 264 -14.10 -14.34 -4.63
CA ILE A 264 -14.97 -15.38 -4.05
C ILE A 264 -15.65 -14.83 -2.79
N ARG A 265 -14.89 -14.17 -1.91
CA ARG A 265 -15.44 -13.60 -0.67
C ARG A 265 -16.46 -12.50 -0.94
N TRP A 266 -16.17 -11.62 -1.90
CA TRP A 266 -17.08 -10.54 -2.27
C TRP A 266 -18.39 -11.05 -2.86
N HIS A 267 -18.33 -11.99 -3.81
CA HIS A 267 -19.51 -12.54 -4.47
C HIS A 267 -20.36 -13.43 -3.54
N SER A 268 -19.74 -14.09 -2.56
CA SER A 268 -20.47 -14.89 -1.57
C SER A 268 -21.39 -14.08 -0.66
N GLY A 269 -21.26 -12.76 -0.63
CA GLY A 269 -22.04 -11.88 0.24
C GLY A 269 -21.74 -12.00 1.74
N LYS A 270 -20.85 -12.91 2.16
CA LYS A 270 -20.52 -13.16 3.58
C LYS A 270 -19.96 -11.93 4.32
N TRP A 271 -19.44 -10.94 3.60
CA TRP A 271 -18.97 -9.68 4.17
C TRP A 271 -20.13 -8.82 4.71
N GLN A 272 -21.36 -8.97 4.17
CA GLN A 272 -22.54 -8.22 4.60
C GLN A 272 -23.09 -8.69 5.97
N THR A 273 -22.74 -9.89 6.40
CA THR A 273 -23.14 -10.43 7.71
C THR A 273 -22.15 -10.07 8.83
N LYS A 274 -21.06 -9.37 8.48
CA LYS A 274 -20.08 -8.90 9.46
C LYS A 274 -20.48 -7.51 9.93
N THR A 275 -20.76 -7.41 11.21
CA THR A 275 -21.03 -6.10 11.84
C THR A 275 -19.81 -5.66 12.62
N LEU A 276 -19.41 -4.41 12.45
CA LEU A 276 -18.42 -3.72 13.32
C LEU A 276 -19.07 -3.24 14.63
N VAL A 277 -20.37 -3.41 14.75
CA VAL A 277 -21.18 -2.92 15.86
C VAL A 277 -21.59 -4.07 16.76
#